data_582bb964138ceb2741346a5873c7f3bd
#
_entry.id   582bb964138ceb2741346a5873c7f3bd
#
_cell.length_a   1.000
_cell.length_b   1.000
_cell.length_c   1.000
_cell.angle_alpha   90.00
_cell.angle_beta   90.00
_cell.angle_gamma   90.00
#
_symmetry.space_group_name_H-M   'P 1'
#
loop_
_entity.id
_entity.type
_entity.pdbx_description
1 polymer ?
#
loop_
_entity_poly.entity_id
_entity_poly.type
_entity_poly.pdbx_seq_one_letter_code
_entity_poly.pdbx_strand_id
1 'polypeptide(L)'
;MNETVRRFLPMVDFLEQILGKNSEIVLHDFSDPDHAIVDIRNGIVSGRKVGGPATDLALKIMHDPKYRDLPFITGYEGRGAGGKTLESATFFIRENDEIVGMLCVNTDLSTVRSINAMAQQLMSCFDAVPRQAEPASIEVESLSESTQELIDRSIAELLESRGQDVASLGQADRVDVIRHLNGNGVFMLKGAVACAAAALGISEPSVYRYLQKVRKEG
;
A
#
# COMPACT_ATOMS: atom_id res chain seq x y z
N MET A 1 20.18 -3.88 6.28
CA MET A 1 19.86 -3.52 4.87
C MET A 1 20.50 -4.55 3.95
N ASN A 2 19.73 -5.15 3.05
CA ASN A 2 20.19 -6.07 2.01
C ASN A 2 21.17 -5.34 1.06
N GLU A 3 22.26 -6.01 0.66
CA GLU A 3 23.32 -5.41 -0.15
C GLU A 3 22.86 -5.07 -1.58
N THR A 4 21.96 -5.85 -2.14
CA THR A 4 21.34 -5.57 -3.44
C THR A 4 20.47 -4.32 -3.39
N VAL A 5 19.68 -4.14 -2.33
CA VAL A 5 18.88 -2.92 -2.12
C VAL A 5 19.76 -1.70 -1.91
N ARG A 6 20.87 -1.82 -1.17
CA ARG A 6 21.82 -0.71 -0.92
C ARG A 6 22.35 -0.07 -2.20
N ARG A 7 22.51 -0.84 -3.27
CA ARG A 7 23.00 -0.35 -4.57
C ARG A 7 22.08 0.67 -5.22
N PHE A 8 20.80 0.76 -4.76
CA PHE A 8 19.82 1.71 -5.26
C PHE A 8 19.82 3.06 -4.52
N LEU A 9 20.60 3.23 -3.43
CA LEU A 9 20.70 4.52 -2.75
C LEU A 9 21.05 5.70 -3.68
N PRO A 10 22.05 5.58 -4.60
CA PRO A 10 22.33 6.67 -5.54
C PRO A 10 21.15 6.96 -6.49
N MET A 11 20.30 5.98 -6.78
CA MET A 11 19.11 6.18 -7.60
C MET A 11 18.04 7.00 -6.87
N VAL A 12 17.93 6.85 -5.54
CA VAL A 12 17.05 7.68 -4.69
C VAL A 12 17.44 9.15 -4.81
N ASP A 13 18.73 9.47 -4.65
CA ASP A 13 19.25 10.83 -4.77
C ASP A 13 19.06 11.40 -6.19
N PHE A 14 19.32 10.58 -7.21
CA PHE A 14 19.12 10.97 -8.61
C PHE A 14 17.66 11.30 -8.89
N LEU A 15 16.73 10.45 -8.48
CA LEU A 15 15.30 10.65 -8.70
C LEU A 15 14.78 11.88 -7.95
N GLU A 16 15.26 12.15 -6.73
CA GLU A 16 14.92 13.38 -6.00
C GLU A 16 15.25 14.63 -6.82
N GLN A 17 16.44 14.67 -7.43
CA GLN A 17 16.90 15.81 -8.21
C GLN A 17 16.06 16.07 -9.47
N ILE A 18 15.58 15.02 -10.14
CA ILE A 18 14.85 15.16 -11.41
C ILE A 18 13.33 15.28 -11.23
N LEU A 19 12.75 14.70 -10.17
CA LEU A 19 11.30 14.68 -9.97
C LEU A 19 10.79 15.83 -9.09
N GLY A 20 11.67 16.43 -8.29
CA GLY A 20 11.37 17.59 -7.45
C GLY A 20 10.50 17.25 -6.23
N LYS A 21 10.04 18.31 -5.54
CA LYS A 21 9.46 18.22 -4.19
C LYS A 21 8.07 17.60 -4.11
N ASN A 22 7.36 17.51 -5.22
CA ASN A 22 6.01 16.92 -5.25
C ASN A 22 6.03 15.40 -5.40
N SER A 23 7.22 14.81 -5.57
CA SER A 23 7.41 13.37 -5.66
C SER A 23 8.19 12.86 -4.46
N GLU A 24 7.58 11.93 -3.73
CA GLU A 24 8.26 11.14 -2.72
C GLU A 24 8.98 9.97 -3.39
N ILE A 25 10.23 9.73 -3.01
CA ILE A 25 11.01 8.56 -3.45
C ILE A 25 11.28 7.71 -2.22
N VAL A 26 10.91 6.42 -2.25
CA VAL A 26 11.06 5.51 -1.12
C VAL A 26 11.81 4.27 -1.55
N LEU A 27 12.84 3.90 -0.79
CA LEU A 27 13.54 2.64 -0.93
C LEU A 27 13.13 1.70 0.20
N HIS A 28 12.58 0.56 -0.18
CA HIS A 28 12.19 -0.50 0.77
C HIS A 28 13.18 -1.66 0.72
N ASP A 29 13.44 -2.23 1.89
CA ASP A 29 14.18 -3.47 2.11
C ASP A 29 13.25 -4.46 2.82
N PHE A 30 13.01 -5.61 2.21
CA PHE A 30 12.08 -6.61 2.74
C PHE A 30 12.72 -7.61 3.71
N SER A 31 13.97 -7.41 4.09
CA SER A 31 14.61 -8.22 5.14
C SER A 31 13.97 -7.99 6.52
N ASP A 32 13.35 -6.82 6.75
CA ASP A 32 12.56 -6.49 7.94
C ASP A 32 11.31 -5.70 7.52
N PRO A 33 10.15 -6.37 7.30
CA PRO A 33 8.92 -5.72 6.86
C PRO A 33 8.35 -4.70 7.85
N ASP A 34 8.67 -4.79 9.14
CA ASP A 34 8.23 -3.83 10.15
C ASP A 34 8.98 -2.49 10.06
N HIS A 35 10.19 -2.50 9.49
CA HIS A 35 11.05 -1.34 9.28
C HIS A 35 11.54 -1.29 7.82
N ALA A 36 10.65 -1.55 6.89
CA ALA A 36 10.99 -1.74 5.48
C ALA A 36 11.51 -0.48 4.80
N ILE A 37 11.13 0.72 5.24
CA ILE A 37 11.63 1.98 4.65
C ILE A 37 13.05 2.23 5.11
N VAL A 38 14.02 2.01 4.23
CA VAL A 38 15.45 2.20 4.52
C VAL A 38 15.98 3.56 4.06
N ASP A 39 15.31 4.18 3.10
CA ASP A 39 15.57 5.55 2.68
C ASP A 39 14.31 6.19 2.09
N ILE A 40 14.14 7.50 2.28
CA ILE A 40 13.01 8.27 1.78
C ILE A 40 13.42 9.72 1.49
N ARG A 41 12.98 10.24 0.35
CA ARG A 41 13.06 11.66 0.01
C ARG A 41 11.66 12.24 -0.13
N ASN A 42 11.48 13.49 0.28
CA ASN A 42 10.20 14.19 0.23
C ASN A 42 9.05 13.45 0.97
N GLY A 43 9.35 12.76 2.08
CA GLY A 43 8.39 11.96 2.85
C GLY A 43 7.17 12.75 3.35
N ILE A 44 7.19 14.08 3.30
CA ILE A 44 6.04 14.94 3.59
C ILE A 44 4.86 14.71 2.61
N VAL A 45 5.13 14.16 1.42
CA VAL A 45 4.11 13.88 0.40
C VAL A 45 3.13 12.83 0.92
N SER A 46 3.61 11.74 1.50
CA SER A 46 2.78 10.68 2.09
C SER A 46 2.62 10.77 3.61
N GLY A 47 3.51 11.49 4.30
CA GLY A 47 3.63 11.52 5.75
C GLY A 47 4.57 10.46 6.33
N ARG A 48 5.17 9.58 5.50
CA ARG A 48 6.02 8.47 5.93
C ARG A 48 7.44 8.88 6.26
N LYS A 49 8.17 7.99 6.96
CA LYS A 49 9.55 8.24 7.44
C LYS A 49 10.39 6.98 7.33
N VAL A 50 11.70 7.15 7.34
CA VAL A 50 12.65 6.03 7.49
C VAL A 50 12.29 5.20 8.73
N GLY A 51 12.38 3.88 8.61
CA GLY A 51 11.99 2.92 9.66
C GLY A 51 10.49 2.62 9.70
N GLY A 52 9.69 3.18 8.78
CA GLY A 52 8.28 2.81 8.64
C GLY A 52 8.09 1.40 8.08
N PRO A 53 6.90 0.79 8.30
CA PRO A 53 6.59 -0.56 7.85
C PRO A 53 6.38 -0.65 6.33
N ALA A 54 6.35 -1.87 5.83
CA ALA A 54 5.90 -2.18 4.48
C ALA A 54 4.40 -1.82 4.32
N THR A 55 4.02 -1.36 3.12
CA THR A 55 2.63 -1.09 2.79
C THR A 55 1.85 -2.38 2.51
N ASP A 56 0.52 -2.31 2.46
CA ASP A 56 -0.36 -3.40 2.04
C ASP A 56 0.00 -3.93 0.64
N LEU A 57 0.25 -3.02 -0.32
CA LEU A 57 0.70 -3.38 -1.66
C LEU A 57 2.07 -4.05 -1.63
N ALA A 58 3.02 -3.56 -0.83
CA ALA A 58 4.33 -4.17 -0.66
C ALA A 58 4.22 -5.61 -0.15
N LEU A 59 3.37 -5.85 0.85
CA LEU A 59 3.11 -7.17 1.38
C LEU A 59 2.47 -8.10 0.34
N LYS A 60 1.53 -7.60 -0.48
CA LYS A 60 0.94 -8.35 -1.59
C LYS A 60 1.99 -8.71 -2.65
N ILE A 61 2.83 -7.76 -3.04
CA ILE A 61 3.90 -7.96 -4.04
C ILE A 61 4.85 -9.10 -3.61
N MET A 62 5.16 -9.21 -2.32
CA MET A 62 6.01 -10.28 -1.79
C MET A 62 5.38 -11.67 -1.88
N HIS A 63 4.04 -11.79 -1.95
CA HIS A 63 3.33 -13.07 -1.86
C HIS A 63 2.59 -13.48 -3.14
N ASP A 64 2.14 -12.52 -3.94
CA ASP A 64 1.30 -12.80 -5.10
C ASP A 64 2.15 -13.11 -6.33
N PRO A 65 2.02 -14.35 -6.89
CA PRO A 65 2.78 -14.77 -8.08
C PRO A 65 2.64 -13.85 -9.29
N LYS A 66 1.56 -13.06 -9.38
CA LYS A 66 1.33 -12.14 -10.52
C LYS A 66 2.44 -11.09 -10.68
N TYR A 67 3.14 -10.75 -9.58
CA TYR A 67 4.23 -9.78 -9.63
C TYR A 67 5.60 -10.40 -9.94
N ARG A 68 5.69 -11.74 -9.95
CA ARG A 68 6.96 -12.46 -10.06
C ARG A 68 7.75 -12.09 -11.31
N ASP A 69 7.07 -11.95 -12.45
CA ASP A 69 7.73 -11.72 -13.74
C ASP A 69 7.72 -10.25 -14.18
N LEU A 70 7.09 -9.37 -13.40
CA LEU A 70 7.03 -7.95 -13.69
C LEU A 70 8.30 -7.24 -13.19
N PRO A 71 8.95 -6.39 -14.00
CA PRO A 71 10.07 -5.58 -13.53
C PRO A 71 9.61 -4.38 -12.69
N PHE A 72 8.43 -3.85 -12.94
CA PHE A 72 7.83 -2.69 -12.26
C PHE A 72 6.32 -2.64 -12.49
N ILE A 73 5.65 -1.80 -11.72
CA ILE A 73 4.26 -1.35 -11.95
C ILE A 73 4.21 0.17 -11.91
N THR A 74 3.34 0.79 -12.70
CA THR A 74 3.20 2.25 -12.82
C THR A 74 1.74 2.65 -12.99
N GLY A 75 1.43 3.92 -12.67
CA GLY A 75 0.11 4.50 -12.93
C GLY A 75 -0.98 3.97 -12.02
N TYR A 76 -0.65 3.62 -10.78
CA TYR A 76 -1.63 3.21 -9.79
C TYR A 76 -1.82 4.29 -8.72
N GLU A 77 -2.98 4.27 -8.09
CA GLU A 77 -3.34 5.23 -7.04
C GLU A 77 -2.73 4.80 -5.69
N GLY A 78 -1.97 5.72 -5.07
CA GLY A 78 -1.56 5.63 -3.68
C GLY A 78 -2.36 6.59 -2.81
N ARG A 79 -2.50 6.28 -1.52
CA ARG A 79 -3.15 7.15 -0.53
C ARG A 79 -2.18 7.53 0.56
N GLY A 80 -1.86 8.82 0.62
CA GLY A 80 -1.03 9.42 1.67
C GLY A 80 -1.83 9.86 2.89
N ALA A 81 -1.13 10.44 3.86
CA ALA A 81 -1.72 11.02 5.07
C ALA A 81 -2.85 12.01 4.73
N GLY A 82 -3.92 11.98 5.53
CA GLY A 82 -5.09 12.85 5.31
C GLY A 82 -5.94 12.49 4.10
N GLY A 83 -5.79 11.28 3.53
CA GLY A 83 -6.56 10.83 2.37
C GLY A 83 -6.11 11.42 1.03
N LYS A 84 -4.89 11.96 0.98
CA LYS A 84 -4.30 12.54 -0.22
C LYS A 84 -4.09 11.46 -1.28
N THR A 85 -4.58 11.69 -2.50
CA THR A 85 -4.39 10.79 -3.64
C THR A 85 -3.06 11.09 -4.35
N LEU A 86 -2.23 10.07 -4.50
CA LEU A 86 -0.92 10.12 -5.15
C LEU A 86 -0.94 9.27 -6.41
N GLU A 87 -0.16 9.67 -7.41
CA GLU A 87 0.18 8.84 -8.56
C GLU A 87 1.43 8.05 -8.22
N SER A 88 1.35 6.72 -8.28
CA SER A 88 2.40 5.84 -7.78
C SER A 88 3.01 4.97 -8.86
N ALA A 89 4.30 4.68 -8.69
CA ALA A 89 5.07 3.74 -9.49
C ALA A 89 6.05 2.98 -8.59
N THR A 90 6.24 1.69 -8.87
CA THR A 90 7.13 0.82 -8.09
C THR A 90 8.00 -0.02 -9.00
N PHE A 91 9.30 0.06 -8.80
CA PHE A 91 10.31 -0.81 -9.41
C PHE A 91 10.69 -1.93 -8.43
N PHE A 92 10.73 -3.18 -8.89
CA PHE A 92 11.04 -4.33 -8.06
C PHE A 92 12.54 -4.63 -8.07
N ILE A 93 13.15 -4.66 -6.89
CA ILE A 93 14.55 -5.01 -6.71
C ILE A 93 14.63 -6.49 -6.42
N ARG A 94 15.38 -7.22 -7.25
CA ARG A 94 15.47 -8.68 -7.19
C ARG A 94 16.87 -9.17 -6.86
N GLU A 95 16.89 -10.29 -6.16
CA GLU A 95 18.08 -11.09 -5.92
C GLU A 95 17.68 -12.56 -6.10
N ASN A 96 18.37 -13.29 -7.00
CA ASN A 96 18.06 -14.70 -7.35
C ASN A 96 16.59 -14.93 -7.69
N ASP A 97 16.00 -14.04 -8.51
CA ASP A 97 14.59 -14.04 -8.95
C ASP A 97 13.55 -13.72 -7.84
N GLU A 98 13.97 -13.56 -6.59
CA GLU A 98 13.11 -13.13 -5.50
C GLU A 98 13.11 -11.60 -5.35
N ILE A 99 11.94 -11.03 -5.04
CA ILE A 99 11.81 -9.59 -4.76
C ILE A 99 12.32 -9.35 -3.33
N VAL A 100 13.49 -8.70 -3.20
CA VAL A 100 14.13 -8.40 -1.91
C VAL A 100 13.90 -6.96 -1.44
N GLY A 101 13.35 -6.12 -2.31
CA GLY A 101 13.03 -4.74 -2.01
C GLY A 101 12.33 -4.06 -3.17
N MET A 102 12.02 -2.80 -3.02
CA MET A 102 11.43 -1.99 -4.08
C MET A 102 11.81 -0.51 -3.97
N LEU A 103 11.84 0.16 -5.12
CA LEU A 103 12.02 1.60 -5.23
C LEU A 103 10.69 2.18 -5.73
N CYS A 104 10.06 3.02 -4.89
CA CYS A 104 8.77 3.62 -5.18
C CYS A 104 8.90 5.12 -5.45
N VAL A 105 8.07 5.61 -6.35
CA VAL A 105 7.84 7.04 -6.58
C VAL A 105 6.36 7.32 -6.40
N ASN A 106 6.03 8.26 -5.48
CA ASN A 106 4.67 8.67 -5.18
C ASN A 106 4.54 10.18 -5.44
N THR A 107 3.79 10.58 -6.45
CA THR A 107 3.70 11.99 -6.88
C THR A 107 2.35 12.59 -6.51
N ASP A 108 2.38 13.73 -5.83
CA ASP A 108 1.20 14.55 -5.57
C ASP A 108 0.83 15.34 -6.82
N LEU A 109 -0.19 14.89 -7.53
CA LEU A 109 -0.75 15.55 -8.69
C LEU A 109 -2.02 16.37 -8.37
N SER A 110 -2.32 16.63 -7.10
CA SER A 110 -3.55 17.33 -6.70
C SER A 110 -3.73 18.68 -7.41
N THR A 111 -2.67 19.49 -7.48
CA THR A 111 -2.69 20.78 -8.19
C THR A 111 -2.91 20.59 -9.69
N VAL A 112 -2.21 19.64 -10.32
CA VAL A 112 -2.34 19.37 -11.76
C VAL A 112 -3.75 18.86 -12.08
N ARG A 113 -4.28 17.94 -11.25
CA ARG A 113 -5.66 17.43 -11.39
C ARG A 113 -6.70 18.54 -11.22
N SER A 114 -6.50 19.48 -10.28
CA SER A 114 -7.40 20.64 -10.11
C SER A 114 -7.38 21.57 -11.34
N ILE A 115 -6.21 21.87 -11.89
CA ILE A 115 -6.08 22.68 -13.10
C ILE A 115 -6.74 21.98 -14.29
N ASN A 116 -6.51 20.67 -14.44
CA ASN A 116 -7.12 19.88 -15.52
C ASN A 116 -8.64 19.82 -15.37
N ALA A 117 -9.16 19.66 -14.15
CA ALA A 117 -10.61 19.70 -13.91
C ALA A 117 -11.23 21.05 -14.25
N MET A 118 -10.56 22.17 -13.91
CA MET A 118 -10.98 23.51 -14.29
C MET A 118 -10.98 23.68 -15.82
N ALA A 119 -9.93 23.22 -16.50
CA ALA A 119 -9.84 23.27 -17.96
C ALA A 119 -10.96 22.45 -18.61
N GLN A 120 -11.22 21.24 -18.14
CA GLN A 120 -12.31 20.39 -18.62
C GLN A 120 -13.69 21.05 -18.39
N GLN A 121 -13.89 21.70 -17.24
CA GLN A 121 -15.12 22.41 -16.93
C GLN A 121 -15.33 23.59 -17.90
N LEU A 122 -14.27 24.32 -18.22
CA LEU A 122 -14.33 25.38 -19.24
C LEU A 122 -14.64 24.81 -20.63
N MET A 123 -14.00 23.72 -21.03
CA MET A 123 -14.26 23.09 -22.33
C MET A 123 -15.67 22.49 -22.40
N SER A 124 -16.21 21.95 -21.33
CA SER A 124 -17.59 21.41 -21.30
C SER A 124 -18.65 22.49 -21.49
N CYS A 125 -18.32 23.77 -21.29
CA CYS A 125 -19.19 24.88 -21.66
C CYS A 125 -19.30 25.09 -23.18
N PHE A 126 -18.36 24.50 -23.94
CA PHE A 126 -18.29 24.70 -25.40
C PHE A 126 -18.59 23.41 -26.19
N ASP A 127 -18.33 22.22 -25.63
CA ASP A 127 -18.53 20.93 -26.31
C ASP A 127 -19.01 19.80 -25.36
N ALA A 128 -20.13 19.19 -25.69
CA ALA A 128 -20.61 17.99 -25.00
C ALA A 128 -19.96 16.75 -25.61
N VAL A 129 -18.70 16.46 -25.21
CA VAL A 129 -18.01 15.26 -25.66
C VAL A 129 -18.17 14.13 -24.63
N PRO A 130 -18.64 12.91 -25.03
CA PRO A 130 -18.71 11.76 -24.11
C PRO A 130 -17.31 11.33 -23.64
N ARG A 131 -17.11 11.17 -22.34
CA ARG A 131 -15.88 10.60 -21.78
C ARG A 131 -15.75 9.13 -22.15
N GLN A 132 -14.59 8.71 -22.68
CA GLN A 132 -14.21 7.30 -22.70
C GLN A 132 -13.88 6.85 -21.26
N ALA A 133 -14.32 5.65 -20.90
CA ALA A 133 -14.03 5.06 -19.59
C ALA A 133 -12.50 4.95 -19.37
N GLU A 134 -12.05 5.35 -18.19
CA GLU A 134 -10.65 5.16 -17.79
C GLU A 134 -10.29 3.68 -17.77
N PRO A 135 -9.04 3.29 -18.11
CA PRO A 135 -8.62 1.90 -18.03
C PRO A 135 -8.78 1.39 -16.58
N ALA A 136 -9.16 0.11 -16.45
CA ALA A 136 -9.41 -0.54 -15.16
C ALA A 136 -8.28 -0.22 -14.17
N SER A 137 -8.65 0.32 -13.00
CA SER A 137 -7.71 0.75 -11.97
C SER A 137 -6.86 -0.43 -11.50
N ILE A 138 -5.56 -0.29 -11.64
CA ILE A 138 -4.60 -1.07 -10.87
C ILE A 138 -4.87 -0.81 -9.38
N GLU A 139 -4.69 -1.80 -8.53
CA GLU A 139 -5.03 -1.73 -7.10
C GLU A 139 -4.57 -0.44 -6.41
N VAL A 140 -5.42 0.12 -5.56
CA VAL A 140 -5.11 1.31 -4.75
C VAL A 140 -4.13 0.92 -3.64
N GLU A 141 -2.97 1.55 -3.58
CA GLU A 141 -2.02 1.38 -2.48
C GLU A 141 -2.40 2.30 -1.32
N SER A 142 -2.47 1.73 -0.11
CA SER A 142 -2.67 2.47 1.13
C SER A 142 -1.33 2.79 1.79
N LEU A 143 -0.98 4.07 1.87
CA LEU A 143 0.27 4.55 2.46
C LEU A 143 0.05 4.85 3.95
N SER A 144 0.16 3.80 4.81
CA SER A 144 -0.04 3.89 6.25
C SER A 144 1.26 4.19 6.98
N GLU A 145 1.18 4.92 8.10
CA GLU A 145 2.34 5.27 8.94
C GLU A 145 2.69 4.19 9.97
N SER A 146 1.74 3.29 10.29
CA SER A 146 1.91 2.25 11.31
C SER A 146 1.15 0.97 10.97
N THR A 147 1.58 -0.15 11.59
CA THR A 147 0.90 -1.45 11.48
C THR A 147 -0.56 -1.37 11.96
N GLN A 148 -0.85 -0.60 13.00
CA GLN A 148 -2.21 -0.44 13.50
C GLN A 148 -3.10 0.25 12.46
N GLU A 149 -2.64 1.36 11.89
CA GLU A 149 -3.40 2.11 10.87
C GLU A 149 -3.65 1.26 9.61
N LEU A 150 -2.64 0.48 9.17
CA LEU A 150 -2.78 -0.44 8.06
C LEU A 150 -3.92 -1.44 8.31
N ILE A 151 -3.94 -2.06 9.49
CA ILE A 151 -4.94 -3.07 9.86
C ILE A 151 -6.32 -2.45 9.98
N ASP A 152 -6.45 -1.33 10.68
CA ASP A 152 -7.72 -0.65 10.87
C ASP A 152 -8.35 -0.26 9.53
N ARG A 153 -7.54 0.24 8.60
CA ARG A 153 -7.98 0.60 7.25
C ARG A 153 -8.38 -0.63 6.43
N SER A 154 -7.55 -1.68 6.40
CA SER A 154 -7.86 -2.91 5.67
C SER A 154 -9.16 -3.56 6.16
N ILE A 155 -9.43 -3.49 7.46
CA ILE A 155 -10.70 -3.96 8.03
C ILE A 155 -11.84 -3.05 7.61
N ALA A 156 -11.69 -1.72 7.71
CA ALA A 156 -12.73 -0.76 7.36
C ALA A 156 -13.15 -0.90 5.89
N GLU A 157 -12.20 -0.96 4.96
CA GLU A 157 -12.46 -1.14 3.51
C GLU A 157 -13.21 -2.44 3.21
N LEU A 158 -12.83 -3.55 3.87
CA LEU A 158 -13.52 -4.83 3.71
C LEU A 158 -14.97 -4.76 4.21
N LEU A 159 -15.18 -4.17 5.39
CA LEU A 159 -16.50 -4.07 6.01
C LEU A 159 -17.42 -3.10 5.27
N GLU A 160 -16.88 -1.98 4.79
CA GLU A 160 -17.62 -1.02 3.97
C GLU A 160 -18.14 -1.66 2.68
N SER A 161 -17.31 -2.46 2.01
CA SER A 161 -17.71 -3.20 0.81
C SER A 161 -18.86 -4.19 1.06
N ARG A 162 -19.04 -4.64 2.32
CA ARG A 162 -20.07 -5.58 2.76
C ARG A 162 -21.27 -4.91 3.44
N GLY A 163 -21.22 -3.59 3.66
CA GLY A 163 -22.23 -2.85 4.43
C GLY A 163 -22.33 -3.30 5.88
N GLN A 164 -21.21 -3.71 6.48
CA GLN A 164 -21.13 -4.21 7.87
C GLN A 164 -20.27 -3.26 8.73
N ASP A 165 -20.41 -3.36 10.04
CA ASP A 165 -19.52 -2.72 11.02
C ASP A 165 -18.90 -3.77 11.96
N VAL A 166 -17.82 -3.39 12.66
CA VAL A 166 -17.07 -4.29 13.55
C VAL A 166 -17.95 -4.81 14.69
N ALA A 167 -18.90 -4.02 15.19
CA ALA A 167 -19.77 -4.40 16.29
C ALA A 167 -20.79 -5.49 15.90
N SER A 168 -21.17 -5.54 14.62
CA SER A 168 -22.13 -6.52 14.07
C SER A 168 -21.49 -7.87 13.71
N LEU A 169 -20.14 -7.99 13.74
CA LEU A 169 -19.43 -9.19 13.27
C LEU A 169 -19.68 -10.42 14.14
N GLY A 170 -20.20 -11.47 13.53
CA GLY A 170 -20.26 -12.80 14.09
C GLY A 170 -18.90 -13.53 14.02
N GLN A 171 -18.86 -14.77 14.51
CA GLN A 171 -17.63 -15.56 14.51
C GLN A 171 -17.15 -15.88 13.08
N ALA A 172 -18.06 -16.18 12.16
CA ALA A 172 -17.74 -16.49 10.76
C ALA A 172 -17.13 -15.25 10.07
N ASP A 173 -17.74 -14.08 10.26
CA ASP A 173 -17.29 -12.82 9.68
C ASP A 173 -15.87 -12.47 10.17
N ARG A 174 -15.59 -12.68 11.45
CA ARG A 174 -14.24 -12.47 12.03
C ARG A 174 -13.20 -13.41 11.43
N VAL A 175 -13.57 -14.66 11.14
CA VAL A 175 -12.68 -15.59 10.42
C VAL A 175 -12.40 -15.09 9.01
N ASP A 176 -13.41 -14.54 8.32
CA ASP A 176 -13.25 -13.99 6.97
C ASP A 176 -12.38 -12.73 6.95
N VAL A 177 -12.52 -11.85 7.96
CA VAL A 177 -11.60 -10.71 8.12
C VAL A 177 -10.17 -11.20 8.32
N ILE A 178 -9.94 -12.18 9.20
CA ILE A 178 -8.60 -12.76 9.41
C ILE A 178 -8.07 -13.43 8.13
N ARG A 179 -8.92 -14.08 7.34
CA ARG A 179 -8.55 -14.65 6.04
C ARG A 179 -8.11 -13.56 5.06
N HIS A 180 -8.83 -12.45 4.99
CA HIS A 180 -8.49 -11.30 4.17
C HIS A 180 -7.13 -10.71 4.57
N LEU A 181 -6.93 -10.40 5.85
CA LEU A 181 -5.65 -9.88 6.36
C LEU A 181 -4.48 -10.85 6.12
N ASN A 182 -4.71 -12.18 6.26
CA ASN A 182 -3.69 -13.18 5.98
C ASN A 182 -3.35 -13.27 4.49
N GLY A 183 -4.36 -13.20 3.62
CA GLY A 183 -4.18 -13.17 2.15
C GLY A 183 -3.39 -11.95 1.68
N ASN A 184 -3.54 -10.82 2.36
CA ASN A 184 -2.78 -9.59 2.11
C ASN A 184 -1.39 -9.57 2.78
N GLY A 185 -0.96 -10.65 3.45
CA GLY A 185 0.35 -10.75 4.07
C GLY A 185 0.53 -9.94 5.36
N VAL A 186 -0.53 -9.33 5.91
CA VAL A 186 -0.47 -8.41 7.06
C VAL A 186 0.17 -9.08 8.29
N PHE A 187 -0.05 -10.38 8.50
CA PHE A 187 0.52 -11.11 9.63
C PHE A 187 2.02 -11.45 9.51
N MET A 188 2.70 -10.91 8.50
CA MET A 188 4.17 -10.87 8.45
C MET A 188 4.73 -9.71 9.30
N LEU A 189 3.93 -8.69 9.57
CA LEU A 189 4.33 -7.56 10.40
C LEU A 189 4.34 -7.94 11.87
N LYS A 190 5.38 -7.49 12.59
CA LYS A 190 5.49 -7.69 14.04
C LYS A 190 4.35 -6.94 14.76
N GLY A 191 3.72 -7.61 15.73
CA GLY A 191 2.61 -7.02 16.46
C GLY A 191 1.26 -7.05 15.73
N ALA A 192 1.20 -7.48 14.46
CA ALA A 192 -0.04 -7.50 13.67
C ALA A 192 -1.16 -8.31 14.34
N VAL A 193 -0.83 -9.38 15.07
CA VAL A 193 -1.82 -10.17 15.83
C VAL A 193 -2.46 -9.33 16.93
N ALA A 194 -1.66 -8.56 17.68
CA ALA A 194 -2.17 -7.68 18.74
C ALA A 194 -3.03 -6.55 18.15
N CYS A 195 -2.58 -5.94 17.05
CA CYS A 195 -3.33 -4.91 16.35
C CYS A 195 -4.67 -5.45 15.81
N ALA A 196 -4.68 -6.61 15.17
CA ALA A 196 -5.90 -7.25 14.67
C ALA A 196 -6.85 -7.65 15.81
N ALA A 197 -6.33 -8.11 16.94
CA ALA A 197 -7.11 -8.42 18.14
C ALA A 197 -7.81 -7.18 18.68
N ALA A 198 -7.08 -6.06 18.79
CA ALA A 198 -7.61 -4.78 19.23
C ALA A 198 -8.70 -4.26 18.27
N ALA A 199 -8.42 -4.25 16.96
CA ALA A 199 -9.34 -3.77 15.93
C ALA A 199 -10.65 -4.57 15.87
N LEU A 200 -10.59 -5.90 16.08
CA LEU A 200 -11.76 -6.79 16.05
C LEU A 200 -12.45 -6.96 17.42
N GLY A 201 -11.92 -6.35 18.48
CA GLY A 201 -12.45 -6.52 19.85
C GLY A 201 -12.40 -7.97 20.33
N ILE A 202 -11.35 -8.74 20.00
CA ILE A 202 -11.15 -10.12 20.41
C ILE A 202 -9.77 -10.33 21.06
N SER A 203 -9.57 -11.47 21.68
CA SER A 203 -8.26 -11.79 22.26
C SER A 203 -7.26 -12.28 21.20
N GLU A 204 -5.96 -12.04 21.42
CA GLU A 204 -4.89 -12.58 20.56
C GLU A 204 -4.95 -14.09 20.38
N PRO A 205 -5.21 -14.92 21.41
CA PRO A 205 -5.43 -16.35 21.23
C PRO A 205 -6.56 -16.69 20.25
N SER A 206 -7.59 -15.86 20.17
CA SER A 206 -8.67 -16.02 19.19
C SER A 206 -8.19 -15.73 17.75
N VAL A 207 -7.35 -14.70 17.57
CA VAL A 207 -6.72 -14.42 16.28
C VAL A 207 -5.85 -15.58 15.84
N TYR A 208 -4.99 -16.12 16.72
CA TYR A 208 -4.16 -17.30 16.41
C TYR A 208 -5.00 -18.52 16.03
N ARG A 209 -6.10 -18.79 16.75
CA ARG A 209 -7.00 -19.89 16.43
C ARG A 209 -7.64 -19.72 15.04
N TYR A 210 -8.06 -18.51 14.68
CA TYR A 210 -8.63 -18.22 13.37
C TYR A 210 -7.56 -18.32 12.26
N LEU A 211 -6.35 -17.82 12.49
CA LEU A 211 -5.22 -17.99 11.56
C LEU A 211 -4.89 -19.45 11.29
N GLN A 212 -4.88 -20.29 12.35
CA GLN A 212 -4.67 -21.73 12.17
C GLN A 212 -5.77 -22.38 11.33
N LYS A 213 -7.02 -21.95 11.49
CA LYS A 213 -8.14 -22.42 10.68
C LYS A 213 -7.95 -22.02 9.21
N VAL A 214 -7.68 -20.75 8.96
CA VAL A 214 -7.47 -20.20 7.58
C VAL A 214 -6.33 -20.91 6.87
N ARG A 215 -5.18 -21.14 7.56
CA ARG A 215 -4.01 -21.81 6.97
C ARG A 215 -4.19 -23.32 6.72
N LYS A 216 -5.21 -23.94 7.29
CA LYS A 216 -5.55 -25.37 7.02
C LYS A 216 -6.53 -25.53 5.87
N GLU A 217 -7.26 -24.46 5.54
CA GLU A 217 -8.28 -24.44 4.48
C GLU A 217 -7.71 -23.98 3.12
N GLY A 218 -6.51 -23.40 3.09
CA GLY A 218 -5.77 -22.97 1.87
C GLY A 218 -4.53 -23.82 1.66
#